data_23d8f1bd259d3ed1fd8450b52e9dac38
#
_entry.id   23d8f1bd259d3ed1fd8450b52e9dac38
#
_cell.length_a   1.000
_cell.length_b   1.000
_cell.length_c   1.000
_cell.angle_alpha   90.00
_cell.angle_beta   90.00
_cell.angle_gamma   90.00
#
_symmetry.space_group_name_H-M   'P 1'
#
loop_
_entity.id
_entity.type
_entity.pdbx_description
1 polymer ?
#
loop_
_entity_poly.entity_id
_entity_poly.type
_entity_poly.pdbx_seq_one_letter_code
_entity_poly.pdbx_strand_id
1 'polypeptide(L)'
;MISELRRAKRIADYLPIGVTAVNGVTGQTMAGPFSGRIIDISCTGACLLMTQVMIEAYHVFHSTREDDSLFLQLTVNLPPDITNFSISARPVWMNLFRQDEIRAFKMGVEFLTNPEGQQMKQLMQAMAKHRKKRADWWAAHTLGKARTVTISLFS
;
A
#
# COMPACT_ATOMS: atom_id res chain seq x y z
N MET A 1 -21.01 -8.75 7.47
CA MET A 1 -19.58 -8.95 7.48
C MET A 1 -18.87 -8.03 6.50
N ILE A 2 -17.74 -7.58 6.90
CA ILE A 2 -16.99 -6.67 6.06
C ILE A 2 -16.60 -7.31 4.75
N SER A 3 -16.19 -8.57 4.78
CA SER A 3 -15.78 -9.26 3.56
C SER A 3 -16.89 -9.35 2.54
N GLU A 4 -18.12 -9.40 3.01
CA GLU A 4 -19.26 -9.46 2.10
C GLU A 4 -19.50 -8.15 1.40
N LEU A 5 -19.03 -7.05 1.98
CA LEU A 5 -19.21 -5.74 1.42
C LEU A 5 -18.11 -5.37 0.45
N ARG A 6 -17.07 -6.16 0.39
CA ARG A 6 -15.97 -5.88 -0.53
C ARG A 6 -16.40 -6.24 -1.95
N ARG A 7 -16.25 -5.29 -2.84
CA ARG A 7 -16.62 -5.48 -4.22
C ARG A 7 -15.54 -6.16 -5.04
N ALA A 8 -14.34 -6.26 -4.50
CA ALA A 8 -13.20 -6.77 -5.23
C ALA A 8 -12.36 -7.64 -4.32
N LYS A 9 -11.74 -8.63 -4.93
CA LYS A 9 -10.85 -9.53 -4.21
C LYS A 9 -9.62 -8.78 -3.74
N ARG A 10 -9.21 -9.05 -2.50
CA ARG A 10 -7.99 -8.48 -1.96
C ARG A 10 -6.84 -9.44 -2.09
N ILE A 11 -5.65 -8.87 -2.31
CA ILE A 11 -4.42 -9.63 -2.46
C ILE A 11 -3.50 -9.21 -1.33
N ALA A 12 -3.08 -10.19 -0.52
CA ALA A 12 -2.14 -9.94 0.58
C ALA A 12 -0.73 -9.83 0.02
N ASP A 13 0.02 -8.85 0.51
CA ASP A 13 1.38 -8.64 0.05
C ASP A 13 2.13 -7.78 1.07
N TYR A 14 3.41 -7.55 0.82
CA TYR A 14 4.25 -6.66 1.61
C TYR A 14 5.11 -5.85 0.66
N LEU A 15 4.47 -5.01 -0.10
CA LEU A 15 5.16 -4.25 -1.14
C LEU A 15 5.52 -2.86 -0.62
N PRO A 16 6.82 -2.50 -0.59
CA PRO A 16 7.23 -1.16 -0.20
C PRO A 16 6.70 -0.11 -1.17
N ILE A 17 6.24 1.00 -0.62
CA ILE A 17 5.74 2.12 -1.41
C ILE A 17 6.16 3.43 -0.78
N GLY A 18 6.09 4.49 -1.58
CA GLY A 18 6.18 5.86 -1.08
C GLY A 18 4.80 6.47 -1.09
N VAL A 19 4.51 7.28 -0.07
CA VAL A 19 3.22 7.96 0.05
C VAL A 19 3.50 9.44 0.14
N THR A 20 2.96 10.22 -0.80
CA THR A 20 3.19 11.67 -0.86
C THR A 20 1.84 12.39 -0.80
N ALA A 21 1.75 13.39 0.07
CA ALA A 21 0.55 14.21 0.15
C ALA A 21 0.64 15.34 -0.86
N VAL A 22 -0.42 15.51 -1.65
CA VAL A 22 -0.45 16.46 -2.76
C VAL A 22 -1.72 17.29 -2.69
N ASN A 23 -1.61 18.57 -3.08
CA ASN A 23 -2.76 19.44 -3.25
C ASN A 23 -3.24 19.31 -4.69
N GLY A 24 -4.47 18.79 -4.88
CA GLY A 24 -5.00 18.55 -6.20
C GLY A 24 -5.35 19.79 -6.99
N VAL A 25 -5.52 20.92 -6.31
CA VAL A 25 -5.84 22.19 -6.98
C VAL A 25 -4.58 22.86 -7.49
N THR A 26 -3.54 22.91 -6.67
CA THR A 26 -2.31 23.62 -7.02
C THR A 26 -1.24 22.70 -7.60
N GLY A 27 -1.36 21.38 -7.41
CA GLY A 27 -0.33 20.45 -7.79
C GLY A 27 0.85 20.40 -6.85
N GLN A 28 0.80 21.16 -5.77
CA GLN A 28 1.92 21.29 -4.85
C GLN A 28 2.04 20.06 -3.95
N THR A 29 3.28 19.58 -3.77
CA THR A 29 3.56 18.55 -2.79
C THR A 29 3.52 19.15 -1.40
N MET A 30 2.68 18.60 -0.55
CA MET A 30 2.50 19.09 0.82
C MET A 30 3.50 18.46 1.77
N ALA A 31 3.73 17.17 1.63
CA ALA A 31 4.68 16.44 2.47
C ALA A 31 4.94 15.07 1.87
N GLY A 32 6.09 14.51 2.19
CA GLY A 32 6.43 13.15 1.79
C GLY A 32 7.77 13.09 1.07
N PRO A 33 8.16 11.90 0.63
CA PRO A 33 7.40 10.67 0.76
C PRO A 33 7.46 10.10 2.17
N PHE A 34 6.32 9.58 2.62
CA PHE A 34 6.25 8.78 3.83
C PHE A 34 6.52 7.33 3.43
N SER A 35 7.25 6.61 4.26
CA SER A 35 7.53 5.20 4.01
C SER A 35 6.38 4.32 4.46
N GLY A 36 6.02 3.36 3.64
CA GLY A 36 4.98 2.42 3.98
C GLY A 36 5.07 1.17 3.13
N ARG A 37 4.15 0.25 3.40
CA ARG A 37 4.04 -0.99 2.64
C ARG A 37 2.58 -1.28 2.40
N ILE A 38 2.29 -1.82 1.22
CA ILE A 38 0.96 -2.34 0.95
C ILE A 38 0.91 -3.73 1.56
N ILE A 39 -0.02 -3.96 2.49
CA ILE A 39 -0.20 -5.28 3.06
C ILE A 39 -1.39 -6.02 2.48
N ASP A 40 -2.36 -5.32 1.94
CA ASP A 40 -3.35 -5.93 1.06
C ASP A 40 -3.88 -4.87 0.12
N ILE A 41 -4.38 -5.31 -1.02
CA ILE A 41 -4.82 -4.42 -2.08
C ILE A 41 -5.94 -5.05 -2.88
N SER A 42 -6.85 -4.20 -3.37
CA SER A 42 -7.85 -4.57 -4.34
C SER A 42 -7.90 -3.46 -5.39
N CYS A 43 -8.76 -3.59 -6.38
CA CYS A 43 -8.87 -2.54 -7.39
C CYS A 43 -9.54 -1.27 -6.88
N THR A 44 -10.12 -1.28 -5.68
CA THR A 44 -10.79 -0.10 -5.11
C THR A 44 -10.00 0.55 -3.99
N GLY A 45 -9.03 -0.12 -3.40
CA GLY A 45 -8.28 0.45 -2.30
C GLY A 45 -7.25 -0.50 -1.74
N ALA A 46 -6.61 -0.08 -0.67
CA ALA A 46 -5.54 -0.87 -0.07
C ALA A 46 -5.46 -0.61 1.42
N CYS A 47 -4.83 -1.54 2.12
CA CYS A 47 -4.41 -1.33 3.50
C CYS A 47 -2.91 -1.17 3.50
N LEU A 48 -2.44 -0.10 4.09
CA LEU A 48 -1.03 0.24 4.15
C LEU A 48 -0.53 0.09 5.57
N LEU A 49 0.69 -0.40 5.71
CA LEU A 49 1.38 -0.41 6.99
C LEU A 49 2.36 0.76 6.96
N MET A 50 2.13 1.74 7.84
CA MET A 50 2.92 2.96 7.88
C MET A 50 3.79 2.97 9.13
N THR A 51 5.09 3.13 8.96
CA THR A 51 6.00 3.30 10.08
C THR A 51 6.28 4.77 10.35
N GLN A 52 5.95 5.62 9.39
CA GLN A 52 6.13 7.06 9.52
C GLN A 52 4.81 7.72 9.13
N VAL A 53 4.25 8.53 10.02
CA VAL A 53 2.97 9.18 9.75
C VAL A 53 3.05 10.70 9.83
N MET A 54 4.16 11.24 10.30
CA MET A 54 4.35 12.68 10.37
C MET A 54 5.68 13.08 9.76
N ILE A 55 5.65 14.16 9.00
CA ILE A 55 6.85 14.83 8.53
C ILE A 55 6.64 16.29 8.88
N GLU A 56 7.49 16.81 9.78
CA GLU A 56 7.32 18.13 10.35
C GLU A 56 5.94 18.23 10.99
N ALA A 57 5.11 19.16 10.56
CA ALA A 57 3.78 19.35 11.13
C ALA A 57 2.69 18.64 10.33
N TYR A 58 3.03 17.93 9.27
CA TYR A 58 2.05 17.29 8.42
C TYR A 58 1.83 15.84 8.81
N HIS A 59 0.58 15.50 9.14
CA HIS A 59 0.19 14.13 9.45
C HIS A 59 -0.46 13.51 8.21
N VAL A 60 0.03 12.36 7.77
CA VAL A 60 -0.39 11.74 6.52
C VAL A 60 -1.89 11.47 6.47
N PHE A 61 -2.50 11.15 7.59
CA PHE A 61 -3.92 10.87 7.66
C PHE A 61 -4.72 12.13 8.04
N HIS A 62 -4.41 12.72 9.20
CA HIS A 62 -5.22 13.81 9.73
C HIS A 62 -5.13 15.08 8.90
N SER A 63 -3.92 15.47 8.50
CA SER A 63 -3.78 16.69 7.70
C SER A 63 -4.40 16.52 6.32
N THR A 64 -4.28 15.34 5.74
CA THR A 64 -4.85 15.08 4.41
C THR A 64 -6.37 15.13 4.45
N ARG A 65 -6.98 14.69 5.54
CA ARG A 65 -8.45 14.67 5.63
C ARG A 65 -9.07 16.01 5.99
N GLU A 66 -8.26 16.97 6.39
CA GLU A 66 -8.80 18.29 6.75
C GLU A 66 -9.24 19.13 5.54
N ASP A 67 -8.77 18.77 4.35
CA ASP A 67 -9.01 19.57 3.16
C ASP A 67 -9.29 18.65 1.99
N ASP A 68 -10.45 18.82 1.36
CA ASP A 68 -10.86 17.97 0.23
C ASP A 68 -9.96 18.12 -0.98
N SER A 69 -9.16 19.20 -1.04
CA SER A 69 -8.19 19.38 -2.12
C SER A 69 -6.97 18.47 -1.98
N LEU A 70 -6.76 17.91 -0.79
CA LEU A 70 -5.59 17.11 -0.51
C LEU A 70 -5.88 15.63 -0.75
N PHE A 71 -4.90 14.95 -1.32
CA PHE A 71 -4.98 13.51 -1.51
C PHE A 71 -3.58 12.92 -1.40
N LEU A 72 -3.51 11.59 -1.38
CA LEU A 72 -2.26 10.87 -1.30
C LEU A 72 -1.92 10.30 -2.67
N GLN A 73 -0.64 10.35 -3.01
CA GLN A 73 -0.13 9.73 -4.21
C GLN A 73 0.76 8.59 -3.79
N LEU A 74 0.39 7.38 -4.17
CA LEU A 74 1.15 6.18 -3.85
C LEU A 74 2.06 5.86 -5.01
N THR A 75 3.35 5.69 -4.72
CA THR A 75 4.32 5.37 -5.76
C THR A 75 4.77 3.93 -5.57
N VAL A 76 4.61 3.14 -6.62
CA VAL A 76 4.86 1.71 -6.61
C VAL A 76 5.90 1.38 -7.67
N ASN A 77 6.86 0.53 -7.31
CA ASN A 77 7.88 0.06 -8.25
C ASN A 77 7.91 -1.45 -8.24
N LEU A 78 7.63 -2.05 -9.39
CA LEU A 78 7.71 -3.49 -9.60
C LEU A 78 8.40 -3.73 -10.95
N PRO A 79 9.72 -3.49 -11.02
CA PRO A 79 10.42 -3.65 -12.28
C PRO A 79 10.42 -5.11 -12.74
N PRO A 80 10.45 -5.38 -14.02
CA PRO A 80 10.46 -4.39 -15.09
C PRO A 80 9.07 -3.91 -15.52
N ASP A 81 8.00 -4.49 -14.97
CA ASP A 81 6.65 -4.28 -15.47
C ASP A 81 6.16 -2.87 -15.21
N ILE A 82 6.39 -2.35 -14.01
CA ILE A 82 6.01 -0.97 -13.69
C ILE A 82 7.14 -0.30 -12.92
N THR A 83 7.34 0.98 -13.22
CA THR A 83 8.38 1.79 -12.59
C THR A 83 7.79 3.16 -12.32
N ASN A 84 7.95 3.65 -11.08
CA ASN A 84 7.42 4.94 -10.65
C ASN A 84 5.93 5.07 -10.96
N PHE A 85 5.22 3.99 -10.75
CA PHE A 85 3.78 3.95 -11.01
C PHE A 85 3.06 4.68 -9.88
N SER A 86 2.23 5.66 -10.22
CA SER A 86 1.55 6.49 -9.23
C SER A 86 0.05 6.25 -9.26
N ILE A 87 -0.53 6.14 -8.08
CA ILE A 87 -1.97 6.02 -7.92
C ILE A 87 -2.42 7.02 -6.89
N SER A 88 -3.49 7.75 -7.21
CA SER A 88 -4.08 8.71 -6.29
C SER A 88 -5.04 8.00 -5.35
N ALA A 89 -5.01 8.36 -4.09
CA ALA A 89 -5.81 7.72 -3.06
C ALA A 89 -6.22 8.72 -2.00
N ARG A 90 -7.28 8.37 -1.27
CA ARG A 90 -7.75 9.17 -0.15
C ARG A 90 -7.71 8.31 1.11
N PRO A 91 -7.18 8.83 2.22
CA PRO A 91 -7.16 8.06 3.45
C PRO A 91 -8.56 7.95 4.04
N VAL A 92 -8.93 6.76 4.50
CA VAL A 92 -10.26 6.48 5.02
C VAL A 92 -10.25 6.25 6.51
N TRP A 93 -9.30 5.45 6.99
CA TRP A 93 -9.19 5.16 8.41
C TRP A 93 -7.73 4.88 8.77
N MET A 94 -7.43 5.00 10.06
CA MET A 94 -6.09 4.71 10.56
C MET A 94 -6.19 4.13 11.97
N ASN A 95 -5.43 3.06 12.23
CA ASN A 95 -5.37 2.42 13.53
C ASN A 95 -3.92 2.15 13.91
N LEU A 96 -3.65 2.27 15.20
CA LEU A 96 -2.34 1.89 15.72
C LEU A 96 -2.21 0.37 15.66
N PHE A 97 -1.10 -0.09 15.14
CA PHE A 97 -0.78 -1.52 15.07
C PHE A 97 0.47 -1.77 15.89
N ARG A 98 0.37 -2.69 16.83
CA ARG A 98 1.50 -3.07 17.67
C ARG A 98 1.73 -4.55 17.55
N GLN A 99 2.99 -4.92 17.39
CA GLN A 99 3.40 -6.31 17.45
C GLN A 99 4.75 -6.33 18.12
N ASP A 100 4.80 -6.94 19.32
CA ASP A 100 5.97 -6.93 20.16
C ASP A 100 6.38 -5.49 20.46
N GLU A 101 7.59 -5.09 20.13
CA GLU A 101 8.06 -3.73 20.36
C GLU A 101 7.88 -2.83 19.15
N ILE A 102 7.34 -3.38 18.07
CA ILE A 102 7.15 -2.62 16.85
C ILE A 102 5.87 -1.82 16.93
N ARG A 103 5.98 -0.53 16.61
CA ARG A 103 4.84 0.35 16.49
C ARG A 103 4.70 0.75 15.04
N ALA A 104 3.51 0.58 14.51
CA ALA A 104 3.21 0.99 13.16
C ALA A 104 1.73 1.37 13.12
N PHE A 105 1.30 1.89 11.99
CA PHE A 105 -0.09 2.28 11.80
C PHE A 105 -0.62 1.58 10.56
N LYS A 106 -1.82 1.03 10.66
CA LYS A 106 -2.52 0.56 9.48
C LYS A 106 -3.40 1.68 8.99
N MET A 107 -3.30 1.99 7.72
CA MET A 107 -4.10 3.04 7.10
C MET A 107 -4.82 2.47 5.89
N GLY A 108 -6.15 2.54 5.93
CA GLY A 108 -6.96 2.16 4.78
C GLY A 108 -7.08 3.35 3.84
N VAL A 109 -6.88 3.10 2.56
CA VAL A 109 -7.03 4.12 1.54
C VAL A 109 -7.98 3.65 0.46
N GLU A 110 -8.69 4.58 -0.13
CA GLU A 110 -9.57 4.37 -1.26
C GLU A 110 -8.91 4.98 -2.48
N PHE A 111 -8.84 4.22 -3.57
CA PHE A 111 -8.26 4.75 -4.79
C PHE A 111 -9.22 5.68 -5.48
N LEU A 112 -8.69 6.76 -6.02
CA LEU A 112 -9.46 7.74 -6.78
C LEU A 112 -9.48 7.40 -8.26
N THR A 113 -8.77 6.35 -8.64
CA THR A 113 -8.66 5.88 -10.01
C THR A 113 -9.81 4.91 -10.31
N ASN A 114 -10.27 4.89 -11.57
CA ASN A 114 -11.30 3.97 -12.01
C ASN A 114 -10.85 2.53 -11.75
N PRO A 115 -11.58 1.76 -10.91
CA PRO A 115 -11.18 0.39 -10.59
C PRO A 115 -11.18 -0.55 -11.76
N GLU A 116 -11.93 -0.22 -12.82
CA GLU A 116 -11.99 -1.04 -14.03
C GLU A 116 -11.13 -0.46 -15.15
N GLY A 117 -10.36 0.58 -14.85
CA GLY A 117 -9.54 1.24 -15.84
C GLY A 117 -8.23 0.53 -16.08
N GLN A 118 -7.53 0.98 -17.11
CA GLN A 118 -6.28 0.38 -17.54
C GLN A 118 -5.20 0.48 -16.45
N GLN A 119 -5.17 1.57 -15.72
CA GLN A 119 -4.17 1.78 -14.69
C GLN A 119 -4.27 0.73 -13.60
N MET A 120 -5.48 0.45 -13.12
CA MET A 120 -5.66 -0.56 -12.08
C MET A 120 -5.41 -1.95 -12.60
N LYS A 121 -5.79 -2.23 -13.84
CA LYS A 121 -5.50 -3.53 -14.45
C LYS A 121 -4.00 -3.78 -14.50
N GLN A 122 -3.25 -2.77 -14.92
CA GLN A 122 -1.81 -2.88 -15.02
C GLN A 122 -1.18 -3.15 -13.66
N LEU A 123 -1.60 -2.43 -12.64
CA LEU A 123 -1.07 -2.60 -11.29
C LEU A 123 -1.39 -3.99 -10.74
N MET A 124 -2.65 -4.41 -10.86
CA MET A 124 -3.08 -5.69 -10.30
C MET A 124 -2.40 -6.86 -11.00
N GLN A 125 -2.21 -6.76 -12.31
CA GLN A 125 -1.49 -7.79 -13.05
C GLN A 125 -0.03 -7.85 -12.63
N ALA A 126 0.61 -6.71 -12.49
CA ALA A 126 2.01 -6.66 -12.07
C ALA A 126 2.19 -7.24 -10.67
N MET A 127 1.30 -6.90 -9.76
CA MET A 127 1.38 -7.41 -8.40
C MET A 127 1.15 -8.91 -8.33
N ALA A 128 0.18 -9.42 -9.07
CA ALA A 128 -0.08 -10.85 -9.11
C ALA A 128 1.13 -11.61 -9.65
N LYS A 129 1.74 -11.10 -10.70
CA LYS A 129 2.91 -11.72 -11.31
C LYS A 129 4.09 -11.73 -10.35
N HIS A 130 4.36 -10.63 -9.68
CA HIS A 130 5.48 -10.54 -8.76
C HIS A 130 5.24 -11.37 -7.50
N ARG A 131 4.01 -11.43 -7.05
CA ARG A 131 3.66 -12.27 -5.91
C ARG A 131 3.92 -13.74 -6.22
N LYS A 132 3.56 -14.17 -7.42
CA LYS A 132 3.81 -15.54 -7.82
C LYS A 132 5.30 -15.84 -7.88
N LYS A 133 6.09 -14.92 -8.42
CA LYS A 133 7.55 -15.09 -8.47
C LYS A 133 8.13 -15.22 -7.08
N ARG A 134 7.66 -14.42 -6.13
CA ARG A 134 8.13 -14.51 -4.74
C ARG A 134 7.78 -15.88 -4.15
N ALA A 135 6.56 -16.33 -4.38
CA ALA A 135 6.13 -17.62 -3.86
C ALA A 135 6.94 -18.76 -4.47
N ASP A 136 7.18 -18.71 -5.77
CA ASP A 136 7.98 -19.72 -6.45
C ASP A 136 9.41 -19.73 -5.94
N TRP A 137 9.97 -18.56 -5.75
CA TRP A 137 11.34 -18.46 -5.22
C TRP A 137 11.44 -19.09 -3.84
N TRP A 138 10.48 -18.78 -2.98
CA TRP A 138 10.49 -19.32 -1.61
C TRP A 138 10.33 -20.84 -1.62
N ALA A 139 9.45 -21.36 -2.47
CA ALA A 139 9.27 -22.79 -2.57
C ALA A 139 10.58 -23.48 -2.98
N ALA A 140 11.31 -22.85 -3.92
CA ALA A 140 12.57 -23.43 -4.41
C ALA A 140 13.69 -23.34 -3.37
N HIS A 141 13.72 -22.27 -2.57
CA HIS A 141 14.84 -21.99 -1.68
C HIS A 141 14.62 -22.45 -0.25
N THR A 142 13.39 -22.76 0.14
CA THR A 142 13.12 -23.20 1.51
C THR A 142 12.72 -24.66 1.60
N LEU A 143 12.68 -25.35 0.47
CA LEU A 143 12.28 -26.75 0.43
C LEU A 143 13.24 -27.60 1.26
N GLY A 144 12.68 -28.36 2.19
CA GLY A 144 13.47 -29.26 2.99
C GLY A 144 14.20 -28.64 4.16
N LYS A 145 14.08 -27.34 4.34
CA LYS A 145 14.72 -26.68 5.48
C LYS A 145 14.13 -25.30 5.68
N ALA A 146 14.46 -24.71 6.82
CA ALA A 146 14.22 -23.31 7.06
C ALA A 146 12.75 -22.91 7.06
N ARG A 147 11.90 -23.79 7.53
CA ARG A 147 10.51 -23.41 7.71
C ARG A 147 10.38 -22.24 8.67
N THR A 148 11.30 -22.17 9.62
CA THR A 148 11.29 -21.03 10.54
C THR A 148 11.54 -19.73 9.82
N VAL A 149 12.39 -19.76 8.80
CA VAL A 149 12.65 -18.56 8.00
C VAL A 149 11.38 -18.10 7.31
N THR A 150 10.63 -19.04 6.76
CA THR A 150 9.38 -18.71 6.09
C THR A 150 8.40 -18.06 7.06
N ILE A 151 8.31 -18.60 8.26
CA ILE A 151 7.40 -18.07 9.27
C ILE A 151 7.80 -16.65 9.64
N SER A 152 9.08 -16.40 9.82
CA SER A 152 9.54 -15.09 10.25
C SER A 152 9.28 -14.00 9.21
N LEU A 153 9.20 -14.38 7.94
CA LEU A 153 8.93 -13.41 6.90
C LEU A 153 7.51 -12.89 6.90
N PHE A 154 6.59 -13.67 7.40
CA PHE A 154 5.18 -13.34 7.31
C PHE A 154 4.56 -13.01 8.66
N SER A 155 5.34 -13.06 9.69
CA SER A 155 4.84 -12.73 11.03
C SER A 155 4.98 -11.24 11.36
#